data_ecb2a4432fa56ae2302ce06a7b4e2b25
#
_entry.id   ecb2a4432fa56ae2302ce06a7b4e2b25
#
_cell.length_a   1.000
_cell.length_b   1.000
_cell.length_c   1.000
_cell.angle_alpha   90.00
_cell.angle_beta   90.00
_cell.angle_gamma   90.00
#
_symmetry.space_group_name_H-M   'P 1'
#
loop_
_entity.id
_entity.type
_entity.pdbx_description
1 polymer ?
#
loop_
_entity_poly.entity_id
_entity_poly.type
_entity_poly.pdbx_seq_one_letter_code
_entity_poly.pdbx_strand_id
1 'polypeptide(L)'
;MTASANASRLSVSLAILALAAAPAFAAGSTNDAPPLPLVQSVTPLGLVLQNPVVNARDNAESALFRGKSIWTFGDTSMSVPGARNKFWDDNSLAWTTNLDASGGITLDHDLVDATGAPREFLPLTQAEARYNYTHDKAHCTAKPCGAELALWAQQVVPDEARNRLLLFYVEIRRINGQPDWKTVGAGIAVMTPDGKVTRPIQNPGSTMPQLLWDKGDGGYIGGSVVVADMLYSYKCVPDWVVMECNVGRVPLANVLDKSQWRYYAADGSWSANEADAVTVFQGGAAGNSVFYNAYLGAYMAIYAEPFTDNIRYRVADNPWGPWSDAGLLFTGEPGWNGTNNYAAFAHPEFSTGNGQVQYVTYVHTTGFLQQEIPLTKVVFQKP
;
A
#
# COMPACT_ATOMS: atom_id res chain seq x y z
N MET A 1 29.19 -74.86 -25.59
CA MET A 1 28.13 -74.27 -24.76
C MET A 1 28.50 -72.81 -24.68
N THR A 2 27.86 -71.99 -25.46
CA THR A 2 28.18 -70.57 -25.74
C THR A 2 27.30 -69.69 -24.85
N ALA A 3 27.93 -68.91 -23.99
CA ALA A 3 27.23 -67.88 -23.19
C ALA A 3 27.28 -66.54 -23.92
N SER A 4 26.08 -66.00 -24.25
CA SER A 4 25.88 -64.72 -24.89
C SER A 4 25.86 -63.63 -23.83
N ALA A 5 26.72 -62.63 -23.97
CA ALA A 5 26.72 -61.43 -23.15
C ALA A 5 25.89 -60.30 -23.79
N ASN A 6 24.81 -59.90 -23.14
CA ASN A 6 24.02 -58.75 -23.52
C ASN A 6 24.63 -57.47 -22.94
N ALA A 7 25.07 -56.54 -23.76
CA ALA A 7 25.54 -55.22 -23.41
C ALA A 7 24.35 -54.23 -23.46
N SER A 8 23.91 -53.76 -22.30
CA SER A 8 22.97 -52.67 -22.17
C SER A 8 23.64 -51.33 -22.45
N ARG A 9 23.20 -50.63 -23.49
CA ARG A 9 23.61 -49.26 -23.76
C ARG A 9 22.79 -48.30 -22.87
N LEU A 10 23.45 -47.65 -21.92
CA LEU A 10 22.89 -46.48 -21.23
C LEU A 10 22.95 -45.27 -22.18
N SER A 11 21.77 -44.77 -22.56
CA SER A 11 21.62 -43.49 -23.24
C SER A 11 21.59 -42.38 -22.21
N VAL A 12 22.61 -41.56 -22.12
CA VAL A 12 22.65 -40.35 -21.32
C VAL A 12 21.99 -39.23 -22.13
N SER A 13 20.77 -38.86 -21.78
CA SER A 13 20.11 -37.67 -22.34
C SER A 13 20.67 -36.42 -21.69
N LEU A 14 21.42 -35.63 -22.44
CA LEU A 14 21.86 -34.30 -22.06
C LEU A 14 20.64 -33.34 -22.15
N ALA A 15 20.08 -32.96 -21.02
CA ALA A 15 19.10 -31.89 -20.96
C ALA A 15 19.85 -30.53 -21.07
N ILE A 16 19.71 -29.88 -22.21
CA ILE A 16 20.20 -28.51 -22.41
C ILE A 16 19.22 -27.58 -21.67
N LEU A 17 19.63 -27.07 -20.51
CA LEU A 17 18.95 -25.94 -19.87
C LEU A 17 19.19 -24.71 -20.74
N ALA A 18 18.15 -24.25 -21.44
CA ALA A 18 18.15 -22.94 -22.06
C ALA A 18 18.04 -21.90 -20.97
N LEU A 19 19.14 -21.26 -20.59
CA LEU A 19 19.09 -20.01 -19.82
C LEU A 19 18.40 -18.96 -20.71
N ALA A 20 17.19 -18.61 -20.38
CA ALA A 20 16.56 -17.41 -20.93
C ALA A 20 17.34 -16.20 -20.41
N ALA A 21 18.11 -15.56 -21.30
CA ALA A 21 18.74 -14.29 -20.98
C ALA A 21 17.65 -13.25 -20.71
N ALA A 22 17.64 -12.69 -19.50
CA ALA A 22 16.85 -11.53 -19.22
C ALA A 22 17.26 -10.41 -20.17
N PRO A 23 16.30 -9.62 -20.73
CA PRO A 23 16.65 -8.50 -21.58
C PRO A 23 17.54 -7.54 -20.78
N ALA A 24 18.76 -7.32 -21.26
CA ALA A 24 19.60 -6.24 -20.77
C ALA A 24 18.92 -4.94 -21.15
N PHE A 25 18.37 -4.23 -20.17
CA PHE A 25 17.91 -2.87 -20.37
C PHE A 25 19.14 -2.03 -20.73
N ALA A 26 19.18 -1.55 -21.97
CA ALA A 26 20.17 -0.58 -22.39
C ALA A 26 19.96 0.67 -21.53
N ALA A 27 20.97 1.02 -20.74
CA ALA A 27 21.02 2.28 -20.04
C ALA A 27 21.13 3.41 -21.07
N GLY A 28 19.99 3.96 -21.47
CA GLY A 28 19.92 5.22 -22.17
C GLY A 28 20.29 6.33 -21.19
N SER A 29 21.45 6.91 -21.36
CA SER A 29 21.90 8.03 -20.53
C SER A 29 21.31 9.34 -21.05
N THR A 30 20.07 9.62 -20.69
CA THR A 30 19.57 10.97 -20.56
C THR A 30 19.06 11.13 -19.12
N ASN A 31 19.59 12.12 -18.41
CA ASN A 31 19.17 12.44 -17.04
C ASN A 31 17.77 13.09 -17.00
N ASP A 32 17.05 13.02 -18.09
CA ASP A 32 15.74 13.67 -18.24
C ASP A 32 14.63 12.68 -17.91
N ALA A 33 13.67 13.12 -17.16
CA ALA A 33 12.45 12.35 -16.88
C ALA A 33 11.66 12.12 -18.18
N PRO A 34 10.92 10.98 -18.32
CA PRO A 34 10.09 10.76 -19.48
C PRO A 34 8.96 11.80 -19.58
N PRO A 35 8.50 12.13 -20.79
CA PRO A 35 7.40 13.07 -20.96
C PRO A 35 6.11 12.53 -20.35
N LEU A 36 5.30 13.44 -19.79
CA LEU A 36 3.99 13.07 -19.25
C LEU A 36 3.08 12.52 -20.36
N PRO A 37 2.40 11.37 -20.14
CA PRO A 37 1.35 10.92 -21.03
C PRO A 37 0.15 11.88 -20.97
N LEU A 38 -0.62 11.94 -22.06
CA LEU A 38 -1.85 12.73 -22.07
C LEU A 38 -2.98 11.98 -21.37
N VAL A 39 -3.77 12.68 -20.58
CA VAL A 39 -5.05 12.20 -20.07
C VAL A 39 -6.09 12.39 -21.18
N GLN A 40 -6.49 11.32 -21.85
CA GLN A 40 -7.44 11.34 -22.95
C GLN A 40 -8.87 11.54 -22.47
N SER A 41 -9.26 10.87 -21.40
CA SER A 41 -10.57 11.03 -20.79
C SER A 41 -10.56 10.66 -19.31
N VAL A 42 -11.47 11.30 -18.56
CA VAL A 42 -11.77 11.06 -17.15
C VAL A 42 -13.27 10.85 -17.05
N THR A 43 -13.70 9.73 -16.47
CA THR A 43 -15.11 9.35 -16.35
C THR A 43 -15.41 8.88 -14.93
N PRO A 44 -16.19 9.64 -14.13
CA PRO A 44 -16.68 9.14 -12.84
C PRO A 44 -17.58 7.91 -13.05
N LEU A 45 -17.38 6.87 -12.22
CA LEU A 45 -18.16 5.63 -12.24
C LEU A 45 -19.03 5.47 -10.99
N GLY A 46 -19.20 6.53 -10.19
CA GLY A 46 -19.91 6.49 -8.92
C GLY A 46 -18.99 6.06 -7.77
N LEU A 47 -19.52 5.35 -6.80
CA LEU A 47 -18.81 4.94 -5.59
C LEU A 47 -18.37 3.48 -5.67
N VAL A 48 -17.27 3.15 -5.02
CA VAL A 48 -16.97 1.76 -4.66
C VAL A 48 -18.04 1.29 -3.69
N LEU A 49 -18.78 0.25 -4.07
CA LEU A 49 -19.83 -0.32 -3.23
C LEU A 49 -19.20 -1.20 -2.14
N GLN A 50 -19.60 -0.96 -0.90
CA GLN A 50 -19.03 -1.58 0.29
C GLN A 50 -20.13 -2.19 1.17
N ASN A 51 -19.74 -2.82 2.26
CA ASN A 51 -20.66 -3.27 3.30
C ASN A 51 -21.57 -2.11 3.75
N PRO A 52 -22.90 -2.25 3.70
CA PRO A 52 -23.84 -1.16 3.97
C PRO A 52 -23.81 -0.61 5.39
N VAL A 53 -23.15 -1.30 6.33
CA VAL A 53 -22.99 -0.79 7.69
C VAL A 53 -21.81 0.18 7.85
N VAL A 54 -20.96 0.30 6.83
CA VAL A 54 -19.82 1.22 6.84
C VAL A 54 -20.28 2.64 6.54
N ASN A 55 -19.91 3.58 7.43
CA ASN A 55 -20.14 5.01 7.24
C ASN A 55 -18.92 5.74 6.67
N ALA A 56 -17.72 5.27 7.02
CA ALA A 56 -16.47 5.83 6.56
C ALA A 56 -15.36 4.80 6.60
N ARG A 57 -14.42 4.91 5.68
CA ARG A 57 -13.15 4.19 5.65
C ARG A 57 -12.05 5.11 5.16
N ASP A 58 -10.94 5.12 5.89
CA ASP A 58 -9.72 5.77 5.45
C ASP A 58 -8.92 4.86 4.55
N ASN A 59 -8.12 5.46 3.66
CA ASN A 59 -7.19 4.79 2.78
C ASN A 59 -7.90 4.16 1.57
N ALA A 60 -7.93 2.91 1.36
CA ALA A 60 -8.45 2.16 0.21
C ALA A 60 -7.35 1.67 -0.75
N GLU A 61 -6.19 1.28 -0.22
CA GLU A 61 -5.19 0.60 -1.03
C GLU A 61 -5.58 -0.83 -1.36
N SER A 62 -5.21 -1.27 -2.56
CA SER A 62 -5.52 -2.62 -2.99
C SER A 62 -4.40 -3.28 -3.76
N ALA A 63 -4.44 -4.62 -3.81
CA ALA A 63 -3.59 -5.41 -4.68
C ALA A 63 -4.23 -6.76 -5.02
N LEU A 64 -3.86 -7.27 -6.19
CA LEU A 64 -4.24 -8.62 -6.62
C LEU A 64 -3.44 -9.67 -5.86
N PHE A 65 -4.13 -10.56 -5.15
CA PHE A 65 -3.51 -11.71 -4.51
C PHE A 65 -4.43 -12.94 -4.63
N ARG A 66 -3.90 -14.01 -5.21
CA ARG A 66 -4.66 -15.27 -5.38
C ARG A 66 -6.01 -15.10 -6.06
N GLY A 67 -6.06 -14.28 -7.11
CA GLY A 67 -7.29 -14.03 -7.88
C GLY A 67 -8.33 -13.16 -7.18
N LYS A 68 -7.95 -12.49 -6.09
CA LYS A 68 -8.79 -11.53 -5.37
C LYS A 68 -8.12 -10.17 -5.38
N SER A 69 -8.85 -9.11 -5.63
CA SER A 69 -8.44 -7.76 -5.26
C SER A 69 -8.68 -7.59 -3.77
N ILE A 70 -7.60 -7.52 -2.98
CA ILE A 70 -7.62 -7.35 -1.52
C ILE A 70 -7.45 -5.87 -1.22
N TRP A 71 -8.37 -5.32 -0.43
CA TRP A 71 -8.41 -3.93 -0.03
C TRP A 71 -8.17 -3.79 1.46
N THR A 72 -7.29 -2.88 1.84
CA THR A 72 -7.04 -2.51 3.23
C THR A 72 -7.44 -1.08 3.49
N PHE A 73 -7.98 -0.87 4.68
CA PHE A 73 -8.45 0.42 5.13
C PHE A 73 -7.87 0.72 6.52
N GLY A 74 -7.65 1.98 6.80
CA GLY A 74 -7.38 2.49 8.13
C GLY A 74 -8.67 2.59 8.96
N ASP A 75 -8.82 3.69 9.68
CA ASP A 75 -9.98 3.95 10.51
C ASP A 75 -11.30 3.66 9.75
N THR A 76 -12.16 2.89 10.38
CA THR A 76 -13.43 2.43 9.80
C THR A 76 -14.55 2.72 10.78
N SER A 77 -15.48 3.62 10.43
CA SER A 77 -16.68 3.89 11.22
C SER A 77 -17.90 3.15 10.69
N MET A 78 -18.79 2.77 11.57
CA MET A 78 -19.93 1.89 11.28
C MET A 78 -21.23 2.46 11.84
N SER A 79 -22.34 2.20 11.16
CA SER A 79 -23.70 2.57 11.60
C SER A 79 -24.26 1.63 12.65
N VAL A 80 -23.71 0.44 12.78
CA VAL A 80 -24.06 -0.55 13.81
C VAL A 80 -22.81 -0.96 14.58
N PRO A 81 -22.92 -1.30 15.87
CA PRO A 81 -21.75 -1.71 16.64
C PRO A 81 -21.30 -3.11 16.25
N GLY A 82 -19.99 -3.33 16.18
CA GLY A 82 -19.40 -4.65 16.11
C GLY A 82 -19.53 -5.45 17.42
N ALA A 83 -19.00 -6.67 17.43
CA ALA A 83 -19.09 -7.61 18.55
C ALA A 83 -18.53 -7.06 19.88
N ARG A 84 -17.62 -6.08 19.82
CA ARG A 84 -17.09 -5.39 21.01
C ARG A 84 -17.92 -4.17 21.45
N ASN A 85 -19.12 -4.00 20.91
CA ASN A 85 -19.98 -2.83 21.10
C ASN A 85 -19.30 -1.50 20.72
N LYS A 86 -18.40 -1.54 19.72
CA LYS A 86 -17.73 -0.38 19.16
C LYS A 86 -18.31 -0.06 17.78
N PHE A 87 -18.45 1.23 17.48
CA PHE A 87 -18.82 1.77 16.16
C PHE A 87 -17.61 2.15 15.31
N TRP A 88 -16.43 1.71 15.73
CA TRP A 88 -15.16 2.11 15.16
C TRP A 88 -14.12 1.01 15.30
N ASP A 89 -13.42 0.74 14.20
CA ASP A 89 -12.24 -0.11 14.15
C ASP A 89 -11.06 0.67 13.56
N ASP A 90 -9.85 0.38 14.02
CA ASP A 90 -8.62 1.07 13.59
C ASP A 90 -8.12 0.62 12.22
N ASN A 91 -8.64 -0.48 11.73
CA ASN A 91 -8.35 -1.03 10.41
C ASN A 91 -9.43 -2.04 10.01
N SER A 92 -9.65 -2.19 8.71
CA SER A 92 -10.54 -3.22 8.16
C SER A 92 -10.01 -3.74 6.82
N LEU A 93 -10.54 -4.89 6.38
CA LEU A 93 -10.14 -5.55 5.15
C LEU A 93 -11.38 -6.05 4.40
N ALA A 94 -11.41 -5.77 3.09
CA ALA A 94 -12.43 -6.26 2.18
C ALA A 94 -11.78 -6.83 0.91
N TRP A 95 -12.55 -7.58 0.10
CA TRP A 95 -12.06 -8.07 -1.18
C TRP A 95 -13.20 -8.33 -2.16
N THR A 96 -12.81 -8.45 -3.43
CA THR A 96 -13.68 -8.96 -4.48
C THR A 96 -12.92 -9.93 -5.39
N THR A 97 -13.63 -10.83 -6.03
CA THR A 97 -13.11 -11.71 -7.11
C THR A 97 -13.48 -11.20 -8.50
N ASN A 98 -14.37 -10.21 -8.58
CA ASN A 98 -14.71 -9.57 -9.84
C ASN A 98 -13.64 -8.51 -10.16
N LEU A 99 -12.85 -8.74 -11.19
CA LEU A 99 -11.78 -7.84 -11.64
C LEU A 99 -12.21 -6.97 -12.84
N ASP A 100 -13.49 -6.95 -13.21
CA ASP A 100 -14.04 -6.02 -14.19
C ASP A 100 -14.64 -4.81 -13.49
N ALA A 101 -13.95 -3.68 -13.59
CA ALA A 101 -14.39 -2.40 -13.05
C ALA A 101 -15.12 -1.51 -14.07
N SER A 102 -15.44 -2.01 -15.27
CA SER A 102 -16.10 -1.22 -16.33
C SER A 102 -17.45 -0.65 -15.91
N GLY A 103 -18.19 -1.35 -15.05
CA GLY A 103 -19.47 -0.95 -14.47
C GLY A 103 -19.39 -0.47 -13.01
N GLY A 104 -18.19 -0.27 -12.47
CA GLY A 104 -17.96 0.05 -11.07
C GLY A 104 -17.26 -1.07 -10.33
N ILE A 105 -16.89 -0.84 -9.05
CA ILE A 105 -16.28 -1.84 -8.18
C ILE A 105 -17.24 -2.11 -7.00
N THR A 106 -17.46 -3.38 -6.71
CA THR A 106 -18.19 -3.84 -5.53
C THR A 106 -17.28 -4.72 -4.69
N LEU A 107 -17.08 -4.33 -3.44
CA LEU A 107 -16.41 -5.16 -2.43
C LEU A 107 -17.47 -6.05 -1.78
N ASP A 108 -17.67 -7.21 -2.38
CA ASP A 108 -18.74 -8.16 -2.02
C ASP A 108 -18.39 -9.03 -0.81
N HIS A 109 -17.17 -8.90 -0.31
CA HIS A 109 -16.68 -9.60 0.86
C HIS A 109 -15.95 -8.65 1.81
N ASP A 110 -16.26 -8.73 3.09
CA ASP A 110 -15.55 -8.09 4.19
C ASP A 110 -15.07 -9.13 5.19
N LEU A 111 -13.96 -8.84 5.87
CA LEU A 111 -13.60 -9.56 7.07
C LEU A 111 -14.51 -9.07 8.22
N VAL A 112 -15.52 -9.86 8.56
CA VAL A 112 -16.56 -9.48 9.53
C VAL A 112 -16.45 -10.27 10.84
N ASP A 113 -17.06 -9.72 11.88
CA ASP A 113 -17.30 -10.40 13.14
C ASP A 113 -18.66 -11.16 13.14
N ALA A 114 -19.04 -11.69 14.30
CA ALA A 114 -20.28 -12.46 14.45
C ALA A 114 -21.56 -11.63 14.25
N THR A 115 -21.49 -10.30 14.27
CA THR A 115 -22.61 -9.38 14.00
C THR A 115 -22.75 -9.04 12.51
N GLY A 116 -21.77 -9.42 11.67
CA GLY A 116 -21.69 -9.03 10.27
C GLY A 116 -21.03 -7.65 10.06
N ALA A 117 -20.60 -6.98 11.12
CA ALA A 117 -19.84 -5.74 11.02
C ALA A 117 -18.37 -6.02 10.65
N PRO A 118 -17.70 -5.14 9.90
CA PRO A 118 -16.25 -5.20 9.72
C PRO A 118 -15.52 -5.36 11.05
N ARG A 119 -14.38 -6.03 11.03
CA ARG A 119 -13.51 -6.20 12.19
C ARG A 119 -12.05 -5.94 11.84
N GLU A 120 -11.28 -5.55 12.85
CA GLU A 120 -9.84 -5.39 12.72
C GLU A 120 -9.16 -6.69 12.25
N PHE A 121 -8.23 -6.57 11.33
CA PHE A 121 -7.43 -7.67 10.80
C PHE A 121 -5.97 -7.64 11.28
N LEU A 122 -5.45 -6.47 11.66
CA LEU A 122 -4.11 -6.34 12.26
C LEU A 122 -4.20 -6.65 13.77
N PRO A 123 -3.59 -7.76 14.25
CA PRO A 123 -3.72 -8.13 15.65
C PRO A 123 -2.83 -7.28 16.54
N LEU A 124 -3.38 -6.73 17.62
CA LEU A 124 -2.58 -6.16 18.70
C LEU A 124 -1.75 -7.24 19.39
N THR A 125 -0.53 -6.89 19.81
CA THR A 125 0.24 -7.72 20.75
C THR A 125 -0.40 -7.71 22.12
N GLN A 126 -0.02 -8.65 22.99
CA GLN A 126 -0.51 -8.65 24.36
C GLN A 126 -0.14 -7.37 25.13
N ALA A 127 1.03 -6.79 24.83
CA ALA A 127 1.49 -5.55 25.47
C ALA A 127 0.65 -4.35 25.04
N GLU A 128 0.35 -4.21 23.73
CA GLU A 128 -0.49 -3.17 23.17
C GLU A 128 -1.94 -3.28 23.68
N ALA A 129 -2.50 -4.49 23.65
CA ALA A 129 -3.83 -4.75 24.18
C ALA A 129 -3.92 -4.41 25.68
N ARG A 130 -2.89 -4.72 26.46
CA ARG A 130 -2.81 -4.35 27.87
C ARG A 130 -2.70 -2.84 28.05
N TYR A 131 -1.88 -2.16 27.23
CA TYR A 131 -1.79 -0.70 27.23
C TYR A 131 -3.19 -0.10 27.01
N ASN A 132 -3.87 -0.50 25.94
CA ASN A 132 -5.21 0.01 25.62
C ASN A 132 -6.20 -0.25 26.76
N TYR A 133 -6.21 -1.46 27.35
CA TYR A 133 -7.06 -1.80 28.49
C TYR A 133 -6.81 -0.91 29.71
N THR A 134 -5.54 -0.69 30.10
CA THR A 134 -5.21 0.09 31.32
C THR A 134 -5.46 1.59 31.15
N HIS A 135 -5.50 2.11 29.92
CA HIS A 135 -5.78 3.51 29.60
C HIS A 135 -7.25 3.76 29.20
N ASP A 136 -8.04 2.69 28.96
CA ASP A 136 -9.45 2.84 28.61
C ASP A 136 -10.19 3.66 29.68
N LYS A 137 -11.09 4.58 29.24
CA LYS A 137 -11.81 5.49 30.15
C LYS A 137 -12.61 4.76 31.23
N ALA A 138 -13.14 3.56 30.91
CA ALA A 138 -13.92 2.73 31.83
C ALA A 138 -13.04 1.97 32.86
N HIS A 139 -11.75 1.72 32.53
CA HIS A 139 -10.83 0.92 33.35
C HIS A 139 -9.55 1.66 33.71
N CYS A 140 -9.52 2.97 33.61
CA CYS A 140 -8.33 3.79 33.67
C CYS A 140 -7.51 3.61 34.94
N THR A 141 -6.45 2.81 34.84
CA THR A 141 -5.46 2.60 35.90
C THR A 141 -4.11 3.25 35.57
N ALA A 142 -3.93 3.71 34.30
CA ALA A 142 -2.74 4.40 33.83
C ALA A 142 -3.13 5.68 33.08
N LYS A 143 -2.32 6.74 33.20
CA LYS A 143 -2.58 8.04 32.56
C LYS A 143 -1.79 8.19 31.25
N PRO A 144 -2.32 8.97 30.27
CA PRO A 144 -3.63 9.63 30.26
C PRO A 144 -4.76 8.66 29.96
N CYS A 145 -5.91 8.85 30.61
CA CYS A 145 -7.10 8.04 30.34
C CYS A 145 -7.64 8.33 28.93
N GLY A 146 -8.07 7.27 28.25
CA GLY A 146 -8.52 7.33 26.85
C GLY A 146 -7.39 7.27 25.84
N ALA A 147 -6.12 7.10 26.27
CA ALA A 147 -5.04 6.83 25.34
C ALA A 147 -5.17 5.42 24.79
N GLU A 148 -4.90 5.27 23.50
CA GLU A 148 -4.85 3.97 22.83
C GLU A 148 -3.74 3.91 21.77
N LEU A 149 -3.25 2.71 21.53
CA LEU A 149 -2.43 2.37 20.40
C LEU A 149 -3.36 1.83 19.32
N ALA A 150 -3.26 2.38 18.13
CA ALA A 150 -4.06 2.02 16.96
C ALA A 150 -3.13 1.61 15.80
N LEU A 151 -3.57 0.66 14.99
CA LEU A 151 -2.82 0.16 13.84
C LEU A 151 -3.56 0.56 12.57
N TRP A 152 -3.03 1.54 11.85
CA TRP A 152 -3.58 1.96 10.58
C TRP A 152 -2.92 1.21 9.42
N ALA A 153 -3.73 0.47 8.68
CA ALA A 153 -3.27 -0.21 7.49
C ALA A 153 -2.84 0.81 6.42
N GLN A 154 -1.78 0.45 5.73
CA GLN A 154 -1.19 1.20 4.64
C GLN A 154 -1.09 0.26 3.42
N GLN A 155 0.06 0.14 2.80
CA GLN A 155 0.28 -0.59 1.57
C GLN A 155 0.02 -2.09 1.68
N VAL A 156 -0.43 -2.64 0.56
CA VAL A 156 -0.64 -4.07 0.34
C VAL A 156 0.31 -4.54 -0.76
N VAL A 157 1.22 -5.46 -0.43
CA VAL A 157 2.24 -5.94 -1.38
C VAL A 157 2.16 -7.46 -1.51
N PRO A 158 1.76 -7.99 -2.67
CA PRO A 158 1.79 -9.42 -2.93
C PRO A 158 3.22 -9.95 -3.02
N ASP A 159 3.50 -11.03 -2.30
CA ASP A 159 4.72 -11.85 -2.42
C ASP A 159 4.30 -13.24 -2.88
N GLU A 160 3.98 -13.34 -4.17
CA GLU A 160 3.47 -14.57 -4.79
C GLU A 160 4.48 -15.71 -4.71
N ALA A 161 5.78 -15.40 -4.85
CA ALA A 161 6.84 -16.41 -4.78
C ALA A 161 6.90 -17.11 -3.42
N ARG A 162 6.53 -16.41 -2.34
CA ARG A 162 6.52 -16.91 -0.97
C ARG A 162 5.10 -17.15 -0.45
N ASN A 163 4.11 -17.04 -1.36
CA ASN A 163 2.72 -17.32 -1.07
C ASN A 163 2.19 -16.56 0.15
N ARG A 164 2.48 -15.25 0.22
CA ARG A 164 2.08 -14.37 1.32
C ARG A 164 1.73 -12.99 0.80
N LEU A 165 0.93 -12.27 1.58
CA LEU A 165 0.64 -10.85 1.38
C LEU A 165 1.30 -10.06 2.50
N LEU A 166 2.05 -9.04 2.13
CA LEU A 166 2.68 -8.12 3.08
C LEU A 166 1.74 -6.94 3.28
N LEU A 167 1.45 -6.64 4.54
CA LEU A 167 0.52 -5.60 4.95
C LEU A 167 1.30 -4.58 5.76
N PHE A 168 1.62 -3.46 5.15
CA PHE A 168 2.31 -2.38 5.84
C PHE A 168 1.33 -1.65 6.75
N TYR A 169 1.79 -1.22 7.90
CA TYR A 169 0.97 -0.47 8.85
C TYR A 169 1.81 0.56 9.61
N VAL A 170 1.14 1.64 10.01
CA VAL A 170 1.68 2.57 11.00
C VAL A 170 0.98 2.32 12.34
N GLU A 171 1.76 2.29 13.42
CA GLU A 171 1.25 2.31 14.77
C GLU A 171 1.25 3.73 15.28
N ILE A 172 0.10 4.19 15.72
CA ILE A 172 -0.10 5.50 16.31
C ILE A 172 -0.54 5.40 17.75
N ARG A 173 -0.30 6.46 18.51
CA ARG A 173 -0.91 6.69 19.81
C ARG A 173 -1.82 7.91 19.73
N ARG A 174 -3.08 7.75 20.09
CA ARG A 174 -4.08 8.82 20.17
C ARG A 174 -4.75 8.86 21.53
N ILE A 175 -5.48 9.91 21.82
CA ILE A 175 -6.37 10.00 22.99
C ILE A 175 -7.79 10.15 22.46
N ASN A 176 -8.67 9.22 22.80
CA ASN A 176 -10.05 9.18 22.31
C ASN A 176 -10.81 10.49 22.57
N GLY A 177 -11.33 11.07 21.50
CA GLY A 177 -12.02 12.35 21.51
C GLY A 177 -11.10 13.56 21.33
N GLN A 178 -9.81 13.38 21.02
CA GLN A 178 -8.89 14.43 20.61
C GLN A 178 -8.47 14.22 19.16
N PRO A 179 -8.25 15.30 18.37
CA PRO A 179 -7.88 15.18 16.98
C PRO A 179 -6.42 14.79 16.79
N ASP A 180 -5.57 15.01 17.79
CA ASP A 180 -4.13 14.79 17.68
C ASP A 180 -3.75 13.35 17.94
N TRP A 181 -2.80 12.88 17.16
CA TRP A 181 -2.16 11.58 17.30
C TRP A 181 -0.64 11.71 17.11
N LYS A 182 0.09 10.69 17.54
CA LYS A 182 1.56 10.60 17.37
C LYS A 182 1.93 9.27 16.78
N THR A 183 2.78 9.28 15.78
CA THR A 183 3.40 8.06 15.25
C THR A 183 4.26 7.41 16.33
N VAL A 184 4.05 6.13 16.55
CA VAL A 184 4.89 5.26 17.39
C VAL A 184 5.98 4.62 16.52
N GLY A 185 5.58 4.17 15.33
CA GLY A 185 6.46 3.56 14.35
C GLY A 185 5.67 2.86 13.25
N ALA A 186 6.37 2.15 12.37
CA ALA A 186 5.76 1.39 11.30
C ALA A 186 6.31 -0.03 11.22
N GLY A 187 5.49 -0.96 10.75
CA GLY A 187 5.84 -2.36 10.61
C GLY A 187 5.17 -3.03 9.43
N ILE A 188 5.48 -4.30 9.24
CA ILE A 188 4.94 -5.13 8.17
C ILE A 188 4.32 -6.38 8.78
N ALA A 189 3.01 -6.53 8.62
CA ALA A 189 2.31 -7.77 8.95
C ALA A 189 2.33 -8.71 7.74
N VAL A 190 2.14 -9.99 8.01
CA VAL A 190 2.12 -11.04 6.98
C VAL A 190 0.78 -11.75 7.05
N MET A 191 0.08 -11.79 5.91
CA MET A 191 -1.13 -12.58 5.73
C MET A 191 -0.81 -13.81 4.89
N THR A 192 -1.20 -14.98 5.39
CA THR A 192 -1.13 -16.26 4.68
C THR A 192 -2.37 -16.47 3.81
N PRO A 193 -2.36 -17.39 2.83
CA PRO A 193 -3.50 -17.60 1.91
C PRO A 193 -4.81 -17.99 2.58
N ASP A 194 -4.76 -18.56 3.76
CA ASP A 194 -5.93 -18.88 4.60
C ASP A 194 -6.48 -17.66 5.36
N GLY A 195 -5.90 -16.48 5.14
CA GLY A 195 -6.33 -15.22 5.74
C GLY A 195 -5.81 -14.96 7.14
N LYS A 196 -4.93 -15.79 7.66
CA LYS A 196 -4.31 -15.56 8.97
C LYS A 196 -3.28 -14.44 8.87
N VAL A 197 -3.46 -13.40 9.71
CA VAL A 197 -2.54 -12.27 9.81
C VAL A 197 -1.67 -12.40 11.06
N THR A 198 -0.38 -12.15 10.90
CA THR A 198 0.60 -12.11 12.01
C THR A 198 1.49 -10.88 11.88
N ARG A 199 1.94 -10.35 13.01
CA ARG A 199 2.94 -9.28 13.09
C ARG A 199 4.24 -9.90 13.64
N PRO A 200 5.18 -10.32 12.76
CA PRO A 200 6.43 -10.94 13.19
C PRO A 200 7.32 -9.96 13.94
N ILE A 201 8.28 -10.47 14.68
CA ILE A 201 9.37 -9.68 15.27
C ILE A 201 10.28 -9.22 14.13
N GLN A 202 10.47 -7.91 14.00
CA GLN A 202 11.27 -7.24 12.97
C GLN A 202 12.45 -6.46 13.56
N ASN A 203 12.34 -6.11 14.85
CA ASN A 203 13.37 -5.38 15.58
C ASN A 203 13.52 -5.96 17.01
N PRO A 204 14.24 -7.08 17.18
CA PRO A 204 14.28 -7.80 18.44
C PRO A 204 14.95 -7.02 19.60
N GLY A 205 15.67 -5.92 19.30
CA GLY A 205 16.27 -5.06 20.31
C GLY A 205 15.40 -3.89 20.77
N SER A 206 14.21 -3.71 20.15
CA SER A 206 13.28 -2.63 20.48
C SER A 206 12.32 -3.02 21.60
N THR A 207 11.79 -2.02 22.30
CA THR A 207 10.61 -2.17 23.18
C THR A 207 9.33 -2.44 22.41
N MET A 208 9.32 -2.16 21.10
CA MET A 208 8.24 -2.41 20.15
C MET A 208 8.75 -3.33 19.04
N PRO A 209 8.99 -4.63 19.32
CA PRO A 209 9.75 -5.50 18.42
C PRO A 209 9.01 -5.87 17.12
N GLN A 210 7.71 -5.59 17.00
CA GLN A 210 6.92 -5.76 15.78
C GLN A 210 7.05 -4.59 14.80
N LEU A 211 7.71 -3.48 15.20
CA LEU A 211 7.94 -2.33 14.33
C LEU A 211 9.30 -2.45 13.65
N LEU A 212 9.32 -2.37 12.34
CA LEU A 212 10.55 -2.32 11.54
C LEU A 212 11.24 -0.96 11.69
N TRP A 213 10.42 0.08 11.77
CA TRP A 213 10.80 1.46 12.07
C TRP A 213 10.11 1.87 13.38
N ASP A 214 10.90 2.06 14.42
CA ASP A 214 10.44 2.44 15.76
C ASP A 214 10.76 3.91 16.09
N LYS A 215 10.50 4.34 17.34
CA LYS A 215 10.84 5.67 17.87
C LYS A 215 10.18 6.84 17.13
N GLY A 216 8.97 6.65 16.65
CA GLY A 216 8.22 7.68 15.96
C GLY A 216 8.54 7.79 14.46
N ASP A 217 9.35 6.89 13.93
CA ASP A 217 9.61 6.82 12.49
C ASP A 217 8.42 6.19 11.76
N GLY A 218 7.79 6.96 10.86
CA GLY A 218 6.68 6.50 10.03
C GLY A 218 7.06 5.46 8.98
N GLY A 219 8.37 5.23 8.75
CA GLY A 219 8.87 4.21 7.85
C GLY A 219 8.56 4.43 6.37
N TYR A 220 8.83 3.40 5.58
CA TYR A 220 8.63 3.38 4.13
C TYR A 220 7.24 2.80 3.79
N ILE A 221 6.20 3.58 4.05
CA ILE A 221 4.79 3.18 3.89
C ILE A 221 4.00 4.08 2.94
N GLY A 222 4.65 5.00 2.22
CA GLY A 222 4.02 6.00 1.37
C GLY A 222 3.85 5.58 -0.10
N GLY A 223 3.85 4.31 -0.42
CA GLY A 223 3.73 3.73 -1.76
C GLY A 223 4.79 2.66 -2.01
N SER A 224 4.50 1.66 -2.82
CA SER A 224 5.52 0.65 -3.18
C SER A 224 5.26 -0.01 -4.53
N VAL A 225 6.35 -0.55 -5.11
CA VAL A 225 6.30 -1.36 -6.32
C VAL A 225 7.33 -2.48 -6.24
N VAL A 226 6.96 -3.66 -6.74
CA VAL A 226 7.87 -4.82 -6.82
C VAL A 226 8.38 -4.95 -8.26
N VAL A 227 9.69 -5.04 -8.39
CA VAL A 227 10.38 -5.23 -9.67
C VAL A 227 11.37 -6.38 -9.53
N ALA A 228 11.16 -7.47 -10.24
CA ALA A 228 12.05 -8.64 -10.23
C ALA A 228 12.49 -9.09 -8.82
N ASP A 229 11.55 -9.34 -7.94
CA ASP A 229 11.74 -9.74 -6.52
C ASP A 229 12.46 -8.70 -5.63
N MET A 230 12.57 -7.45 -6.11
CA MET A 230 13.02 -6.30 -5.33
C MET A 230 11.82 -5.40 -5.03
N LEU A 231 11.58 -5.11 -3.76
CA LEU A 231 10.61 -4.11 -3.34
C LEU A 231 11.28 -2.74 -3.34
N TYR A 232 10.64 -1.77 -3.94
CA TYR A 232 10.91 -0.34 -3.81
C TYR A 232 9.74 0.27 -3.03
N SER A 233 10.04 0.96 -1.94
CA SER A 233 9.02 1.57 -1.10
C SER A 233 9.42 2.99 -0.73
N TYR A 234 8.41 3.86 -0.54
CA TYR A 234 8.63 5.29 -0.39
C TYR A 234 8.30 5.74 1.03
N LYS A 235 9.13 6.65 1.54
CA LYS A 235 8.89 7.39 2.77
C LYS A 235 8.64 8.83 2.40
N CYS A 236 7.41 9.30 2.63
CA CYS A 236 7.02 10.66 2.34
C CYS A 236 6.86 11.42 3.66
N VAL A 237 7.62 12.48 3.83
CA VAL A 237 7.58 13.32 5.03
C VAL A 237 7.08 14.72 4.66
N PRO A 238 6.29 15.37 5.52
CA PRO A 238 5.82 16.71 5.24
C PRO A 238 6.96 17.72 5.27
N ASP A 239 7.01 18.57 4.25
CA ASP A 239 7.79 19.80 4.21
C ASP A 239 6.86 20.95 3.83
N TRP A 240 6.35 21.68 4.82
CA TRP A 240 5.31 22.71 4.69
C TRP A 240 4.04 22.17 4.04
N VAL A 241 3.82 22.49 2.77
CA VAL A 241 2.61 22.13 2.00
C VAL A 241 2.84 21.00 1.01
N VAL A 242 4.03 20.40 1.01
CA VAL A 242 4.39 19.29 0.13
C VAL A 242 4.84 18.08 0.92
N MET A 243 4.80 16.91 0.30
CA MET A 243 5.31 15.67 0.86
C MET A 243 6.58 15.27 0.10
N GLU A 244 7.73 15.42 0.74
CA GLU A 244 9.01 15.00 0.18
C GLU A 244 9.17 13.49 0.30
N CYS A 245 9.22 12.80 -0.85
CA CYS A 245 9.30 11.33 -0.89
C CYS A 245 10.70 10.88 -1.26
N ASN A 246 11.35 10.10 -0.40
CA ASN A 246 12.54 9.34 -0.72
C ASN A 246 12.20 7.85 -0.91
N VAL A 247 13.14 7.07 -1.49
CA VAL A 247 12.90 5.66 -1.80
C VAL A 247 13.94 4.76 -1.16
N GLY A 248 13.44 3.69 -0.52
CA GLY A 248 14.23 2.55 -0.07
C GLY A 248 13.93 1.32 -0.90
N ARG A 249 14.90 0.39 -0.98
CA ARG A 249 14.69 -0.91 -1.62
C ARG A 249 15.19 -2.05 -0.75
N VAL A 250 14.60 -3.22 -0.96
CA VAL A 250 14.98 -4.44 -0.26
C VAL A 250 14.60 -5.66 -1.11
N PRO A 251 15.41 -6.75 -1.11
CA PRO A 251 14.93 -8.02 -1.67
C PRO A 251 13.64 -8.45 -0.95
N LEU A 252 12.60 -8.80 -1.70
CA LEU A 252 11.27 -9.10 -1.14
C LEU A 252 11.32 -10.25 -0.12
N ALA A 253 12.28 -11.18 -0.29
CA ALA A 253 12.56 -12.24 0.67
C ALA A 253 12.95 -11.72 2.06
N ASN A 254 13.62 -10.59 2.11
CA ASN A 254 14.27 -10.02 3.30
C ASN A 254 13.55 -8.77 3.82
N VAL A 255 12.33 -8.51 3.36
CA VAL A 255 11.59 -7.26 3.64
C VAL A 255 11.43 -6.96 5.13
N LEU A 256 11.41 -7.99 5.97
CA LEU A 256 11.26 -7.90 7.44
C LEU A 256 12.59 -7.64 8.17
N ASP A 257 13.71 -7.58 7.47
CA ASP A 257 15.04 -7.33 8.03
C ASP A 257 15.54 -5.94 7.62
N LYS A 258 15.49 -4.98 8.56
CA LYS A 258 15.91 -3.59 8.32
C LYS A 258 17.36 -3.49 7.83
N SER A 259 18.25 -4.43 8.20
CA SER A 259 19.65 -4.42 7.78
C SER A 259 19.84 -4.68 6.28
N GLN A 260 18.83 -5.23 5.60
CA GLN A 260 18.83 -5.50 4.17
C GLN A 260 18.30 -4.33 3.32
N TRP A 261 17.70 -3.34 3.95
CA TRP A 261 17.20 -2.15 3.27
C TRP A 261 18.37 -1.28 2.79
N ARG A 262 18.18 -0.67 1.62
CA ARG A 262 19.11 0.28 1.01
C ARG A 262 18.34 1.48 0.53
N TYR A 263 18.91 2.64 0.66
CA TYR A 263 18.27 3.93 0.46
C TYR A 263 18.97 4.67 -0.68
N TYR A 264 18.20 5.28 -1.56
CA TYR A 264 18.73 5.96 -2.73
C TYR A 264 19.41 7.29 -2.33
N ALA A 265 20.70 7.41 -2.62
CA ALA A 265 21.54 8.54 -2.21
C ALA A 265 21.78 9.52 -3.37
N ALA A 266 22.26 10.73 -3.02
CA ALA A 266 22.48 11.83 -3.97
C ALA A 266 23.49 11.51 -5.09
N ASP A 267 24.43 10.61 -4.84
CA ASP A 267 25.41 10.15 -5.83
C ASP A 267 24.88 9.05 -6.76
N GLY A 268 23.60 8.70 -6.65
CA GLY A 268 22.96 7.62 -7.40
C GLY A 268 23.23 6.21 -6.85
N SER A 269 23.93 6.10 -5.74
CA SER A 269 24.19 4.82 -5.08
C SER A 269 23.04 4.40 -4.13
N TRP A 270 23.12 3.17 -3.62
CA TRP A 270 22.19 2.63 -2.64
C TRP A 270 22.89 2.44 -1.30
N SER A 271 22.71 3.39 -0.40
CA SER A 271 23.33 3.40 0.94
C SER A 271 22.64 2.43 1.91
N ALA A 272 23.41 1.89 2.84
CA ALA A 272 22.86 1.19 4.01
C ALA A 272 22.37 2.15 5.11
N ASN A 273 22.78 3.41 5.05
CA ASN A 273 22.38 4.44 6.01
C ASN A 273 21.17 5.21 5.50
N GLU A 274 20.05 5.15 6.21
CA GLU A 274 18.81 5.83 5.86
C GLU A 274 18.97 7.37 5.78
N ALA A 275 19.88 7.94 6.55
CA ALA A 275 20.14 9.39 6.55
C ALA A 275 20.75 9.92 5.23
N ASP A 276 21.27 9.03 4.36
CA ASP A 276 21.79 9.40 3.05
C ASP A 276 20.69 9.49 1.98
N ALA A 277 19.44 9.11 2.33
CA ALA A 277 18.32 9.12 1.40
C ALA A 277 17.99 10.53 0.91
N VAL A 278 17.75 10.67 -0.40
CA VAL A 278 17.36 11.94 -1.00
C VAL A 278 15.94 11.88 -1.53
N THR A 279 15.30 13.05 -1.60
CA THR A 279 13.99 13.21 -2.23
C THR A 279 14.05 12.83 -3.71
N VAL A 280 13.18 11.93 -4.14
CA VAL A 280 13.06 11.52 -5.53
C VAL A 280 11.86 12.15 -6.23
N PHE A 281 10.80 12.48 -5.49
CA PHE A 281 9.67 13.28 -5.97
C PHE A 281 8.86 13.86 -4.81
N GLN A 282 8.02 14.84 -5.12
CA GLN A 282 6.99 15.33 -4.20
C GLN A 282 5.68 14.59 -4.47
N GLY A 283 5.15 13.94 -3.43
CA GLY A 283 3.99 13.06 -3.48
C GLY A 283 2.79 13.59 -2.71
N GLY A 284 1.86 12.69 -2.39
CA GLY A 284 0.60 12.97 -1.73
C GLY A 284 0.61 12.77 -0.22
N ALA A 285 -0.35 13.38 0.43
CA ALA A 285 -0.72 13.06 1.79
C ALA A 285 -1.40 11.68 1.82
N ALA A 286 -1.15 10.91 2.88
CA ALA A 286 -1.71 9.58 3.13
C ALA A 286 -1.35 8.51 2.07
N GLY A 287 -0.24 8.69 1.33
CA GLY A 287 0.27 7.66 0.43
C GLY A 287 0.22 7.99 -1.05
N ASN A 288 0.87 7.16 -1.83
CA ASN A 288 0.95 7.23 -3.28
C ASN A 288 0.77 5.83 -3.86
N SER A 289 0.04 5.70 -4.94
CA SER A 289 -0.03 4.47 -5.70
C SER A 289 1.10 4.46 -6.72
N VAL A 290 2.08 3.57 -6.56
CA VAL A 290 3.22 3.45 -7.48
C VAL A 290 3.20 2.09 -8.16
N PHE A 291 3.18 2.08 -9.49
CA PHE A 291 3.09 0.86 -10.28
C PHE A 291 3.75 1.02 -11.65
N TYR A 292 4.07 -0.11 -12.31
CA TYR A 292 4.52 -0.09 -13.70
C TYR A 292 3.34 -0.11 -14.65
N ASN A 293 3.26 0.86 -15.53
CA ASN A 293 2.25 0.94 -16.59
C ASN A 293 2.83 0.39 -17.90
N ALA A 294 2.43 -0.81 -18.27
CA ALA A 294 2.98 -1.49 -19.45
C ALA A 294 2.56 -0.82 -20.78
N TYR A 295 1.42 -0.15 -20.83
CA TYR A 295 1.00 0.62 -22.01
C TYR A 295 1.94 1.81 -22.23
N LEU A 296 2.32 2.52 -21.19
CA LEU A 296 3.22 3.67 -21.27
C LEU A 296 4.69 3.22 -21.36
N GLY A 297 5.02 2.05 -20.82
CA GLY A 297 6.39 1.57 -20.67
C GLY A 297 7.16 2.30 -19.55
N ALA A 298 6.46 2.83 -18.55
CA ALA A 298 7.01 3.64 -17.49
C ALA A 298 6.40 3.32 -16.12
N TYR A 299 7.10 3.65 -15.04
CA TYR A 299 6.52 3.70 -13.70
C TYR A 299 5.65 4.93 -13.57
N MET A 300 4.56 4.80 -12.84
CA MET A 300 3.59 5.85 -12.60
C MET A 300 3.36 6.01 -11.10
N ALA A 301 3.31 7.23 -10.60
CA ALA A 301 2.86 7.57 -9.27
C ALA A 301 1.57 8.39 -9.37
N ILE A 302 0.51 7.97 -8.67
CA ILE A 302 -0.78 8.69 -8.57
C ILE A 302 -1.02 9.00 -7.10
N TYR A 303 -1.47 10.24 -6.81
CA TYR A 303 -1.66 10.71 -5.44
C TYR A 303 -2.63 11.89 -5.35
N ALA A 304 -3.20 12.11 -4.17
CA ALA A 304 -3.93 13.33 -3.85
C ALA A 304 -2.95 14.45 -3.48
N GLU A 305 -3.04 15.60 -4.14
CA GLU A 305 -2.21 16.77 -3.84
C GLU A 305 -2.61 17.36 -2.48
N PRO A 306 -1.66 17.57 -1.56
CA PRO A 306 -1.97 18.10 -0.24
C PRO A 306 -2.71 19.44 -0.30
N PHE A 307 -3.72 19.62 0.56
CA PHE A 307 -4.51 20.85 0.72
C PHE A 307 -5.29 21.29 -0.53
N THR A 308 -5.53 20.39 -1.47
CA THR A 308 -6.37 20.61 -2.66
C THR A 308 -7.28 19.41 -2.90
N ASP A 309 -8.19 19.53 -3.88
CA ASP A 309 -9.00 18.40 -4.36
C ASP A 309 -8.41 17.78 -5.64
N ASN A 310 -7.18 18.13 -5.99
CA ASN A 310 -6.54 17.64 -7.20
C ASN A 310 -5.92 16.26 -6.97
N ILE A 311 -6.16 15.39 -7.93
CA ILE A 311 -5.44 14.13 -8.05
C ILE A 311 -4.36 14.32 -9.11
N ARG A 312 -3.11 14.03 -8.75
CA ARG A 312 -1.92 14.25 -9.58
C ARG A 312 -1.31 12.92 -10.01
N TYR A 313 -0.47 12.99 -11.04
CA TYR A 313 0.34 11.86 -11.47
C TYR A 313 1.72 12.31 -11.94
N ARG A 314 2.68 11.37 -11.88
CA ARG A 314 4.04 11.48 -12.38
C ARG A 314 4.43 10.20 -13.09
N VAL A 315 5.44 10.26 -13.94
CA VAL A 315 6.03 9.09 -14.59
C VAL A 315 7.55 9.10 -14.46
N ALA A 316 8.15 7.89 -14.51
CA ALA A 316 9.60 7.71 -14.45
C ALA A 316 10.01 6.43 -15.19
N ASP A 317 11.25 6.36 -15.67
CA ASP A 317 11.81 5.14 -16.27
C ASP A 317 12.20 4.10 -15.20
N ASN A 318 12.45 4.56 -13.97
CA ASN A 318 12.84 3.69 -12.86
C ASN A 318 12.04 4.05 -11.60
N PRO A 319 11.88 3.12 -10.64
CA PRO A 319 11.22 3.42 -9.36
C PRO A 319 11.88 4.56 -8.57
N TRP A 320 13.17 4.76 -8.75
CA TRP A 320 13.93 5.84 -8.11
C TRP A 320 14.04 7.12 -8.95
N GLY A 321 13.38 7.16 -10.11
CA GLY A 321 13.38 8.32 -10.99
C GLY A 321 14.42 8.24 -12.13
N PRO A 322 14.71 9.40 -12.76
CA PRO A 322 14.11 10.71 -12.49
C PRO A 322 12.59 10.72 -12.77
N TRP A 323 11.84 11.35 -11.87
CA TRP A 323 10.40 11.50 -12.00
C TRP A 323 10.07 12.81 -12.74
N SER A 324 9.06 12.75 -13.60
CA SER A 324 8.54 13.93 -14.30
C SER A 324 7.98 14.98 -13.34
N ASP A 325 7.75 16.19 -13.83
CA ASP A 325 6.86 17.13 -13.14
C ASP A 325 5.46 16.52 -12.95
N ALA A 326 4.70 17.07 -11.99
CA ALA A 326 3.36 16.57 -11.69
C ALA A 326 2.34 17.06 -12.74
N GLY A 327 1.66 16.11 -13.39
CA GLY A 327 0.46 16.39 -14.19
C GLY A 327 -0.81 16.39 -13.34
N LEU A 328 -1.82 17.16 -13.75
CA LEU A 328 -3.17 17.04 -13.20
C LEU A 328 -3.85 15.82 -13.84
N LEU A 329 -4.28 14.86 -13.01
CA LEU A 329 -5.06 13.73 -13.48
C LEU A 329 -6.53 14.10 -13.60
N PHE A 330 -7.11 14.61 -12.51
CA PHE A 330 -8.44 15.24 -12.43
C PHE A 330 -8.57 15.97 -11.09
N THR A 331 -9.65 16.75 -10.95
CA THR A 331 -10.05 17.35 -9.67
C THR A 331 -11.26 16.61 -9.15
N GLY A 332 -11.18 16.12 -7.91
CA GLY A 332 -12.28 15.46 -7.21
C GLY A 332 -13.36 16.44 -6.77
N GLU A 333 -14.49 15.90 -6.29
CA GLU A 333 -15.55 16.71 -5.70
C GLU A 333 -15.04 17.36 -4.40
N PRO A 334 -15.37 18.63 -4.13
CA PRO A 334 -14.97 19.29 -2.89
C PRO A 334 -15.56 18.60 -1.66
N GLY A 335 -14.72 18.36 -0.64
CA GLY A 335 -15.16 17.71 0.58
C GLY A 335 -16.06 18.59 1.46
N TRP A 336 -16.76 17.94 2.39
CA TRP A 336 -17.66 18.59 3.35
C TRP A 336 -16.91 19.65 4.19
N ASN A 337 -17.53 20.83 4.31
CA ASN A 337 -17.02 21.93 5.16
C ASN A 337 -15.57 22.36 4.87
N GLY A 338 -15.12 22.25 3.63
CA GLY A 338 -13.79 22.67 3.20
C GLY A 338 -12.67 21.66 3.53
N THR A 339 -13.02 20.41 3.85
CA THR A 339 -12.03 19.32 3.87
C THR A 339 -11.57 19.01 2.45
N ASN A 340 -10.30 18.64 2.30
CA ASN A 340 -9.76 18.23 1.01
C ASN A 340 -9.79 16.72 0.85
N ASN A 341 -9.81 16.25 -0.40
CA ASN A 341 -9.67 14.86 -0.74
C ASN A 341 -8.25 14.37 -0.40
N TYR A 342 -8.12 13.08 -0.04
CA TYR A 342 -6.84 12.47 0.29
C TYR A 342 -6.83 10.98 -0.09
N ALA A 343 -5.71 10.30 0.11
CA ALA A 343 -5.56 8.87 -0.11
C ALA A 343 -6.06 8.44 -1.51
N ALA A 344 -5.50 9.08 -2.56
CA ALA A 344 -5.83 8.69 -3.93
C ALA A 344 -4.94 7.53 -4.39
N PHE A 345 -5.59 6.45 -4.83
CA PHE A 345 -4.92 5.23 -5.27
C PHE A 345 -5.44 4.75 -6.62
N ALA A 346 -4.50 4.32 -7.48
CA ALA A 346 -4.84 3.49 -8.62
C ALA A 346 -4.99 2.03 -8.18
N HIS A 347 -5.77 1.28 -8.95
CA HIS A 347 -6.02 -0.13 -8.76
C HIS A 347 -5.59 -0.90 -10.02
N PRO A 348 -4.27 -1.13 -10.20
CA PRO A 348 -3.74 -1.71 -11.44
C PRO A 348 -4.29 -3.09 -11.79
N GLU A 349 -4.78 -3.84 -10.81
CA GLU A 349 -5.41 -5.15 -11.01
C GLU A 349 -6.72 -5.10 -11.79
N PHE A 350 -7.37 -3.93 -11.85
CA PHE A 350 -8.56 -3.71 -12.68
C PHE A 350 -8.24 -3.08 -14.02
N SER A 351 -6.98 -2.67 -14.25
CA SER A 351 -6.58 -1.96 -15.48
C SER A 351 -6.84 -2.79 -16.74
N THR A 352 -7.12 -2.13 -17.85
CA THR A 352 -7.28 -2.76 -19.15
C THR A 352 -6.39 -2.10 -20.21
N GLY A 353 -6.22 -2.76 -21.37
CA GLY A 353 -5.36 -2.25 -22.44
C GLY A 353 -3.89 -2.13 -22.01
N ASN A 354 -3.37 -3.09 -21.20
CA ASN A 354 -2.02 -3.07 -20.62
C ASN A 354 -1.74 -1.82 -19.76
N GLY A 355 -2.76 -1.27 -19.13
CA GLY A 355 -2.65 -0.07 -18.31
C GLY A 355 -3.06 1.22 -19.02
N GLN A 356 -3.54 1.17 -20.26
CA GLN A 356 -4.12 2.34 -20.93
C GLN A 356 -5.31 2.90 -20.15
N VAL A 357 -6.17 2.01 -19.64
CA VAL A 357 -7.29 2.35 -18.77
C VAL A 357 -6.88 2.06 -17.34
N GLN A 358 -6.99 3.06 -16.47
CA GLN A 358 -6.76 2.94 -15.03
C GLN A 358 -8.04 3.29 -14.28
N TYR A 359 -8.19 2.69 -13.10
CA TYR A 359 -9.26 2.97 -12.17
C TYR A 359 -8.63 3.57 -10.92
N VAL A 360 -9.10 4.74 -10.53
CA VAL A 360 -8.53 5.55 -9.45
C VAL A 360 -9.62 5.88 -8.45
N THR A 361 -9.32 5.67 -7.17
CA THR A 361 -10.18 6.09 -6.06
C THR A 361 -9.51 7.19 -5.24
N TYR A 362 -10.29 7.85 -4.40
CA TYR A 362 -9.82 8.75 -3.37
C TYR A 362 -10.81 8.76 -2.21
N VAL A 363 -10.38 9.23 -1.05
CA VAL A 363 -11.28 9.40 0.09
C VAL A 363 -11.92 10.78 0.02
N HIS A 364 -13.26 10.81 -0.01
CA HIS A 364 -14.08 12.01 -0.04
C HIS A 364 -14.91 12.12 1.23
N THR A 365 -14.66 13.16 2.01
CA THR A 365 -15.41 13.42 3.26
C THR A 365 -16.72 14.09 2.93
N THR A 366 -17.85 13.45 3.29
CA THR A 366 -19.21 13.94 3.03
C THR A 366 -19.92 14.47 4.28
N GLY A 367 -19.34 14.23 5.48
CA GLY A 367 -19.90 14.66 6.74
C GLY A 367 -19.00 14.34 7.93
N PHE A 368 -19.46 14.63 9.14
CA PHE A 368 -18.72 14.24 10.34
C PHE A 368 -18.69 12.71 10.48
N LEU A 369 -17.50 12.12 10.41
CA LEU A 369 -17.26 10.67 10.38
C LEU A 369 -18.03 9.95 9.24
N GLN A 370 -18.24 10.64 8.12
CA GLN A 370 -18.84 10.10 6.92
C GLN A 370 -17.90 10.32 5.75
N GLN A 371 -17.59 9.25 5.05
CA GLN A 371 -16.69 9.26 3.90
C GLN A 371 -17.21 8.30 2.83
N GLU A 372 -16.92 8.67 1.61
CA GLU A 372 -17.18 7.87 0.42
C GLU A 372 -15.87 7.60 -0.31
N ILE A 373 -15.89 6.58 -1.15
CA ILE A 373 -14.75 6.22 -2.00
C ILE A 373 -15.21 6.32 -3.46
N PRO A 374 -15.14 7.53 -4.06
CA PRO A 374 -15.44 7.71 -5.46
C PRO A 374 -14.48 6.94 -6.36
N LEU A 375 -15.02 6.35 -7.43
CA LEU A 375 -14.29 5.62 -8.44
C LEU A 375 -14.28 6.41 -9.75
N THR A 376 -13.10 6.61 -10.30
CA THR A 376 -12.89 7.33 -11.57
C THR A 376 -12.11 6.47 -12.56
N LYS A 377 -12.65 6.32 -13.76
CA LYS A 377 -11.96 5.70 -14.89
C LYS A 377 -11.14 6.77 -15.61
N VAL A 378 -9.86 6.50 -15.82
CA VAL A 378 -8.92 7.36 -16.55
C VAL A 378 -8.38 6.61 -17.75
N VAL A 379 -8.36 7.26 -18.91
CA VAL A 379 -7.76 6.71 -20.14
C VAL A 379 -6.56 7.54 -20.51
N PHE A 380 -5.42 6.89 -20.68
CA PHE A 380 -4.17 7.53 -21.09
C PHE A 380 -3.93 7.38 -22.59
N GLN A 381 -3.24 8.37 -23.15
CA GLN A 381 -2.66 8.34 -24.49
C GLN A 381 -1.16 8.58 -24.36
N LYS A 382 -0.35 7.82 -25.11
CA LYS A 382 1.09 8.05 -25.20
C LYS A 382 1.39 9.47 -25.68
N PRO A 383 2.50 10.04 -25.21
CA PRO A 383 2.97 11.35 -25.67
C PRO A 383 3.16 11.43 -27.19
#